data_8d2ee980458a70b4c44e5de2a4544f87
#
_entry.id   8d2ee980458a70b4c44e5de2a4544f87
#
_cell.length_a   1.000
_cell.length_b   1.000
_cell.length_c   1.000
_cell.angle_alpha   90.00
_cell.angle_beta   90.00
_cell.angle_gamma   90.00
#
_symmetry.space_group_name_H-M   'P 1'
#
loop_
_entity.id
_entity.type
_entity.pdbx_description
1 polymer ?
#
loop_
_entity_poly.entity_id
_entity_poly.type
_entity_poly.pdbx_seq_one_letter_code
_entity_poly.pdbx_strand_id
1 'polypeptide(L)'
;MAIRLEKGQRINLEKNNGSKLTQFCVGCNWGAVIEKKYKEVVISEGFLGFGRKTENKQYDHVIDVDLDLSCLLFDVEGRPIDHIYSPLYRFGDNKVGLPNGKLDTLDRALHHTGDDLTGDQSGDDGLDNEIITVDLVRINPNVNSIVFFLNIYNNDDYQGDFSSIPYAYIRMYEGTPTKVKEVFAQYDVATKTECVGMRGLILGKLYRRNGEWKFNAIGDAFADKSIVHTIARVIKDYSH
;
A
#
# COMPACT_ATOMS: atom_id res chain seq x y z
N MET A 1 12.16 19.87 3.86
CA MET A 1 11.23 19.35 4.91
C MET A 1 10.10 18.63 4.20
N ALA A 2 9.82 17.39 4.58
CA ALA A 2 8.66 16.66 4.07
C ALA A 2 7.35 17.36 4.47
N ILE A 3 6.43 17.48 3.53
CA ILE A 3 5.08 17.99 3.80
C ILE A 3 4.28 16.83 4.39
N ARG A 4 3.81 16.99 5.63
CA ARG A 4 2.81 16.06 6.17
C ARG A 4 1.47 16.39 5.51
N LEU A 5 1.00 15.47 4.65
CA LEU A 5 -0.22 15.71 3.87
C LEU A 5 -1.45 15.65 4.78
N GLU A 6 -2.31 16.65 4.61
CA GLU A 6 -3.65 16.65 5.18
C GLU A 6 -4.68 16.30 4.09
N LYS A 7 -5.79 15.71 4.51
CA LYS A 7 -6.90 15.37 3.61
C LYS A 7 -7.34 16.59 2.81
N GLY A 8 -7.43 16.44 1.47
CA GLY A 8 -7.81 17.49 0.54
C GLY A 8 -6.67 18.44 0.15
N GLN A 9 -5.47 18.28 0.69
CA GLN A 9 -4.33 19.11 0.35
C GLN A 9 -3.86 18.83 -1.07
N ARG A 10 -3.63 19.91 -1.84
CA ARG A 10 -3.08 19.85 -3.19
C ARG A 10 -1.65 20.34 -3.18
N ILE A 11 -0.78 19.59 -3.83
CA ILE A 11 0.63 19.94 -3.97
C ILE A 11 1.05 19.99 -5.43
N ASN A 12 1.95 20.91 -5.75
CA ASN A 12 2.69 20.88 -7.01
C ASN A 12 3.79 19.83 -6.91
N LEU A 13 4.07 19.15 -8.01
CA LEU A 13 5.17 18.20 -8.08
C LEU A 13 6.46 18.96 -8.44
N GLU A 14 7.00 19.64 -7.44
CA GLU A 14 8.21 20.46 -7.56
C GLU A 14 9.21 20.07 -6.47
N LYS A 15 10.48 20.10 -6.83
CA LYS A 15 11.58 19.93 -5.86
C LYS A 15 11.78 21.20 -5.04
N ASN A 16 12.47 21.10 -3.91
CA ASN A 16 12.80 22.26 -3.06
C ASN A 16 13.55 23.38 -3.79
N ASN A 17 14.23 23.08 -4.89
CA ASN A 17 14.92 24.08 -5.73
C ASN A 17 14.03 24.68 -6.82
N GLY A 18 12.71 24.38 -6.83
CA GLY A 18 11.74 24.86 -7.83
C GLY A 18 11.75 24.10 -9.17
N SER A 19 12.60 23.10 -9.34
CA SER A 19 12.58 22.28 -10.56
C SER A 19 11.42 21.28 -10.51
N LYS A 20 10.83 20.96 -11.69
CA LYS A 20 9.76 19.99 -11.79
C LYS A 20 10.22 18.60 -11.42
N LEU A 21 9.43 17.91 -10.63
CA LEU A 21 9.62 16.49 -10.33
C LEU A 21 9.12 15.69 -11.54
N THR A 22 9.99 14.88 -12.13
CA THR A 22 9.66 14.04 -13.28
C THR A 22 9.63 12.56 -12.95
N GLN A 23 10.38 12.15 -11.92
CA GLN A 23 10.44 10.78 -11.42
C GLN A 23 10.40 10.78 -9.90
N PHE A 24 9.64 9.87 -9.34
CA PHE A 24 9.51 9.69 -7.90
C PHE A 24 8.96 8.30 -7.55
N CYS A 25 8.97 7.97 -6.27
CA CYS A 25 8.39 6.77 -5.72
C CYS A 25 7.15 7.13 -4.88
N VAL A 26 6.13 6.29 -4.96
CA VAL A 26 5.02 6.22 -4.01
C VAL A 26 5.25 4.93 -3.24
N GLY A 27 5.57 5.02 -1.96
CA GLY A 27 5.89 3.88 -1.13
C GLY A 27 4.90 3.71 0.01
N CYS A 28 4.61 2.47 0.38
CA CYS A 28 3.85 2.09 1.55
C CYS A 28 4.76 1.29 2.49
N ASN A 29 4.83 1.71 3.75
CA ASN A 29 5.54 1.00 4.80
C ASN A 29 4.59 0.69 5.94
N TRP A 30 4.70 -0.51 6.51
CA TRP A 30 3.92 -0.92 7.67
C TRP A 30 4.67 -1.89 8.58
N GLY A 31 4.32 -1.87 9.86
CA GLY A 31 4.87 -2.80 10.85
C GLY A 31 4.07 -4.09 10.92
N ALA A 32 4.77 -5.20 11.04
CA ALA A 32 4.14 -6.50 11.23
C ALA A 32 3.28 -6.54 12.50
N VAL A 33 2.15 -7.22 12.44
CA VAL A 33 1.33 -7.51 13.62
C VAL A 33 1.90 -8.74 14.32
N ILE A 34 2.27 -8.59 15.59
CA ILE A 34 2.90 -9.66 16.37
C ILE A 34 1.99 -10.06 17.53
N GLU A 35 1.59 -11.31 17.56
CA GLU A 35 0.88 -11.92 18.68
C GLU A 35 1.81 -12.69 19.58
N LYS A 36 1.60 -12.61 20.91
CA LYS A 36 2.28 -13.44 21.89
C LYS A 36 1.54 -14.77 22.02
N LYS A 37 2.16 -15.87 21.56
CA LYS A 37 1.64 -17.23 21.70
C LYS A 37 2.48 -18.02 22.68
N TYR A 38 1.91 -19.09 23.22
CA TYR A 38 2.57 -19.98 24.15
C TYR A 38 2.61 -21.38 23.56
N LYS A 39 3.77 -22.04 23.72
CA LYS A 39 3.94 -23.45 23.38
C LYS A 39 4.50 -24.22 24.56
N GLU A 40 3.99 -25.41 24.76
CA GLU A 40 4.54 -26.33 25.74
C GLU A 40 5.89 -26.90 25.23
N VAL A 41 6.95 -26.69 26.01
CA VAL A 41 8.27 -27.17 25.70
C VAL A 41 8.70 -28.19 26.77
N VAL A 42 9.19 -29.35 26.35
CA VAL A 42 9.74 -30.34 27.26
C VAL A 42 11.10 -29.86 27.77
N ILE A 43 11.19 -29.63 29.06
CA ILE A 43 12.44 -29.19 29.73
C ILE A 43 13.22 -30.34 30.34
N SER A 44 12.57 -31.49 30.59
CA SER A 44 13.22 -32.70 31.06
C SER A 44 12.40 -33.92 30.63
N GLU A 45 13.10 -34.92 30.07
CA GLU A 45 12.52 -36.24 29.83
C GLU A 45 12.87 -37.13 31.01
N GLY A 46 11.86 -37.70 31.66
CA GLY A 46 12.07 -38.67 32.74
C GLY A 46 12.49 -40.03 32.20
N PHE A 47 13.03 -40.90 33.09
CA PHE A 47 13.39 -42.27 32.74
C PHE A 47 12.16 -43.09 32.37
N LEU A 48 12.15 -43.74 31.20
CA LEU A 48 11.03 -44.52 30.64
C LEU A 48 9.70 -43.76 30.54
N GLY A 49 9.73 -42.42 30.30
CA GLY A 49 8.53 -41.62 30.18
C GLY A 49 7.88 -41.15 31.48
N PHE A 50 8.41 -41.57 32.64
CA PHE A 50 7.97 -41.12 33.95
C PHE A 50 8.77 -39.87 34.37
N GLY A 51 8.05 -38.79 34.74
CA GLY A 51 8.67 -37.55 35.22
C GLY A 51 8.99 -36.53 34.11
N ARG A 52 8.35 -36.62 32.96
CA ARG A 52 8.40 -35.59 31.91
C ARG A 52 7.92 -34.25 32.51
N LYS A 53 8.79 -33.24 32.42
CA LYS A 53 8.47 -31.88 32.84
C LYS A 53 8.33 -31.02 31.60
N THR A 54 7.28 -30.22 31.58
CA THR A 54 7.00 -29.27 30.50
C THR A 54 6.89 -27.86 31.08
N GLU A 55 7.21 -26.89 30.29
CA GLU A 55 7.07 -25.48 30.58
C GLU A 55 6.43 -24.76 29.39
N ASN A 56 5.50 -23.84 29.67
CA ASN A 56 4.95 -22.99 28.63
C ASN A 56 5.92 -21.84 28.31
N LYS A 57 6.52 -21.89 27.13
CA LYS A 57 7.37 -20.79 26.63
C LYS A 57 6.60 -19.89 25.70
N GLN A 58 6.69 -18.60 25.99
CA GLN A 58 6.14 -17.55 25.12
C GLN A 58 7.02 -17.42 23.89
N TYR A 59 6.38 -17.23 22.73
CA TYR A 59 7.06 -16.88 21.48
C TYR A 59 6.23 -15.85 20.70
N ASP A 60 6.92 -15.12 19.84
CA ASP A 60 6.31 -14.17 18.92
C ASP A 60 5.79 -14.92 17.71
N HIS A 61 4.54 -14.69 17.37
CA HIS A 61 3.89 -15.18 16.16
C HIS A 61 3.57 -14.00 15.27
N VAL A 62 4.21 -13.93 14.13
CA VAL A 62 3.95 -12.90 13.12
C VAL A 62 2.66 -13.28 12.39
N ILE A 63 1.73 -12.33 12.33
CA ILE A 63 0.52 -12.46 11.52
C ILE A 63 0.79 -11.82 10.17
N ASP A 64 0.48 -12.51 9.11
CA ASP A 64 0.60 -12.02 7.75
C ASP A 64 -0.46 -10.94 7.50
N VAL A 65 -0.05 -9.67 7.65
CA VAL A 65 -0.87 -8.51 7.30
C VAL A 65 -0.32 -7.97 6.00
N ASP A 66 -0.98 -8.34 4.94
CA ASP A 66 -0.64 -8.02 3.57
C ASP A 66 -1.35 -6.74 3.14
N LEU A 67 -0.60 -5.67 2.91
CA LEU A 67 -1.09 -4.38 2.44
C LEU A 67 -0.73 -4.16 0.97
N ASP A 68 -1.71 -4.27 0.09
CA ASP A 68 -1.55 -4.08 -1.34
C ASP A 68 -1.60 -2.60 -1.74
N LEU A 69 -0.47 -2.04 -2.17
CA LEU A 69 -0.40 -0.73 -2.81
C LEU A 69 -0.75 -0.86 -4.30
N SER A 70 -1.73 -0.12 -4.75
CA SER A 70 -2.31 -0.25 -6.08
C SER A 70 -2.57 1.10 -6.74
N CYS A 71 -2.76 1.12 -8.06
CA CYS A 71 -3.27 2.29 -8.75
C CYS A 71 -4.10 1.95 -9.99
N LEU A 72 -5.01 2.86 -10.35
CA LEU A 72 -5.75 2.86 -11.61
C LEU A 72 -5.44 4.14 -12.39
N LEU A 73 -5.28 4.00 -13.71
CA LEU A 73 -5.03 5.09 -14.64
C LEU A 73 -6.27 5.36 -15.48
N PHE A 74 -6.63 6.63 -15.62
CA PHE A 74 -7.85 7.05 -16.28
C PHE A 74 -7.59 8.04 -17.42
N ASP A 75 -8.42 7.98 -18.46
CA ASP A 75 -8.48 9.01 -19.50
C ASP A 75 -9.23 10.27 -19.04
N VAL A 76 -9.41 11.23 -19.95
CA VAL A 76 -10.10 12.49 -19.66
C VAL A 76 -11.60 12.32 -19.39
N GLU A 77 -12.21 11.24 -19.90
CA GLU A 77 -13.60 10.87 -19.66
C GLU A 77 -13.80 10.01 -18.40
N GLY A 78 -12.72 9.75 -17.64
CA GLY A 78 -12.76 8.92 -16.42
C GLY A 78 -12.88 7.42 -16.69
N ARG A 79 -12.57 6.96 -17.91
CA ARG A 79 -12.54 5.53 -18.24
C ARG A 79 -11.19 4.94 -17.80
N PRO A 80 -11.17 3.77 -17.10
CA PRO A 80 -9.92 3.12 -16.75
C PRO A 80 -9.23 2.59 -18.02
N ILE A 81 -7.95 2.93 -18.20
CA ILE A 81 -7.15 2.55 -19.36
C ILE A 81 -5.93 1.70 -19.00
N ASP A 82 -5.51 1.74 -17.76
CA ASP A 82 -4.45 0.88 -17.25
C ASP A 82 -4.53 0.75 -15.73
N HIS A 83 -3.73 -0.17 -15.13
CA HIS A 83 -3.73 -0.45 -13.71
C HIS A 83 -2.41 -1.04 -13.24
N ILE A 84 -2.17 -0.98 -11.93
CA ILE A 84 -1.18 -1.77 -11.19
C ILE A 84 -1.85 -2.26 -9.91
N TYR A 85 -1.78 -3.55 -9.65
CA TYR A 85 -2.03 -4.23 -8.38
C TYR A 85 -1.37 -5.60 -8.39
N SER A 86 -1.19 -6.23 -7.23
CA SER A 86 -0.46 -7.48 -7.08
C SER A 86 -0.83 -8.53 -8.13
N PRO A 87 0.16 -9.18 -8.78
CA PRO A 87 -0.07 -10.28 -9.72
C PRO A 87 -0.76 -11.51 -9.12
N LEU A 88 -0.88 -11.58 -7.79
CA LEU A 88 -1.62 -12.61 -7.09
C LEU A 88 -3.13 -12.48 -7.34
N TYR A 89 -3.63 -11.27 -7.66
CA TYR A 89 -5.02 -11.08 -8.08
C TYR A 89 -5.26 -11.63 -9.50
N ARG A 90 -5.90 -12.78 -9.57
CA ARG A 90 -6.23 -13.49 -10.82
C ARG A 90 -7.72 -13.40 -11.12
N PHE A 91 -8.12 -12.34 -11.84
CA PHE A 91 -9.53 -12.08 -12.16
C PHE A 91 -9.95 -12.57 -13.56
N GLY A 92 -9.02 -12.92 -14.44
CA GLY A 92 -9.27 -13.20 -15.85
C GLY A 92 -10.26 -14.34 -16.15
N ASP A 93 -10.39 -15.29 -15.21
CA ASP A 93 -11.26 -16.46 -15.37
C ASP A 93 -12.53 -16.37 -14.52
N ASN A 94 -12.74 -15.28 -13.80
CA ASN A 94 -13.88 -15.12 -12.93
C ASN A 94 -14.89 -14.07 -13.45
N LYS A 95 -16.11 -14.13 -12.92
CA LYS A 95 -17.23 -13.28 -13.32
C LYS A 95 -17.08 -11.80 -12.89
N VAL A 96 -15.94 -11.41 -12.33
CA VAL A 96 -15.70 -10.05 -11.80
C VAL A 96 -15.46 -9.06 -12.93
N GLY A 97 -14.96 -9.51 -14.08
CA GLY A 97 -14.75 -8.66 -15.27
C GLY A 97 -13.56 -7.69 -15.12
N LEU A 98 -12.68 -7.91 -14.12
CA LEU A 98 -11.44 -7.15 -13.95
C LEU A 98 -10.26 -7.86 -14.61
N PRO A 99 -9.26 -7.14 -15.12
CA PRO A 99 -8.03 -7.74 -15.62
C PRO A 99 -7.21 -8.36 -14.48
N ASN A 100 -6.27 -9.25 -14.81
CA ASN A 100 -5.31 -9.79 -13.83
C ASN A 100 -4.37 -8.68 -13.34
N GLY A 101 -3.87 -8.83 -12.12
CA GLY A 101 -2.85 -7.95 -11.56
C GLY A 101 -1.54 -8.01 -12.35
N LYS A 102 -0.78 -6.93 -12.30
CA LYS A 102 0.51 -6.78 -12.98
C LYS A 102 1.37 -5.71 -12.31
N LEU A 103 2.68 -5.81 -12.50
CA LEU A 103 3.67 -4.91 -11.90
C LEU A 103 4.01 -3.69 -12.76
N ASP A 104 3.73 -3.74 -14.07
CA ASP A 104 4.09 -2.67 -15.01
C ASP A 104 2.87 -2.14 -15.75
N THR A 105 2.81 -0.82 -15.95
CA THR A 105 1.91 -0.23 -16.94
C THR A 105 2.35 -0.56 -18.38
N LEU A 106 1.42 -0.50 -19.33
CA LEU A 106 1.69 -0.81 -20.73
C LEU A 106 2.80 0.08 -21.32
N ASP A 107 2.86 1.35 -20.91
CA ASP A 107 3.90 2.31 -21.32
C ASP A 107 5.18 2.21 -20.48
N ARG A 108 5.19 1.34 -19.45
CA ARG A 108 6.27 1.21 -18.48
C ARG A 108 6.64 2.52 -17.77
N ALA A 109 5.67 3.38 -17.60
CA ALA A 109 5.83 4.63 -16.86
C ALA A 109 5.72 4.40 -15.35
N LEU A 110 4.94 3.41 -14.93
CA LEU A 110 4.83 2.99 -13.55
C LEU A 110 5.28 1.53 -13.41
N HIS A 111 6.00 1.23 -12.32
CA HIS A 111 6.45 -0.11 -11.97
C HIS A 111 6.31 -0.33 -10.46
N HIS A 112 5.70 -1.44 -10.08
CA HIS A 112 5.57 -1.92 -8.69
C HIS A 112 6.70 -2.88 -8.36
N THR A 113 7.34 -2.73 -7.19
CA THR A 113 8.50 -3.53 -6.79
C THR A 113 8.21 -4.99 -6.49
N GLY A 114 6.96 -5.33 -6.30
CA GLY A 114 6.49 -6.65 -5.88
C GLY A 114 5.74 -6.58 -4.56
N ASP A 115 5.29 -7.70 -4.12
CA ASP A 115 4.37 -7.93 -3.01
C ASP A 115 5.16 -8.22 -1.73
N ASP A 116 4.82 -7.58 -0.60
CA ASP A 116 5.31 -7.90 0.74
C ASP A 116 4.14 -8.36 1.61
N LEU A 117 4.19 -9.59 2.10
CA LEU A 117 3.07 -10.23 2.78
C LEU A 117 3.00 -9.94 4.28
N THR A 118 4.02 -9.34 4.89
CA THR A 118 4.16 -9.30 6.35
C THR A 118 4.46 -7.94 6.94
N GLY A 119 5.09 -7.06 6.19
CA GLY A 119 5.63 -5.80 6.71
C GLY A 119 6.88 -5.98 7.59
N ASP A 120 7.33 -4.90 8.21
CA ASP A 120 8.55 -4.86 9.02
C ASP A 120 8.39 -5.63 10.34
N GLN A 121 9.16 -6.70 10.52
CA GLN A 121 9.10 -7.53 11.73
C GLN A 121 9.97 -7.03 12.88
N SER A 122 10.96 -6.20 12.59
CA SER A 122 11.93 -5.70 13.58
C SER A 122 11.83 -4.18 13.82
N GLY A 123 10.73 -3.57 13.40
CA GLY A 123 10.51 -2.12 13.42
C GLY A 123 10.90 -1.46 12.10
N ASP A 124 10.50 -0.20 11.93
CA ASP A 124 10.72 0.59 10.71
C ASP A 124 12.22 0.68 10.37
N ASP A 125 12.62 0.12 9.24
CA ASP A 125 13.99 0.14 8.74
C ASP A 125 14.28 1.34 7.82
N GLY A 126 13.29 2.20 7.60
CA GLY A 126 13.37 3.41 6.77
C GLY A 126 13.17 3.16 5.29
N LEU A 127 12.92 1.93 4.87
CA LEU A 127 12.52 1.57 3.50
C LEU A 127 11.00 1.30 3.46
N ASP A 128 10.44 1.25 2.27
CA ASP A 128 9.03 0.90 2.10
C ASP A 128 8.90 -0.56 1.67
N ASN A 129 7.89 -1.23 2.19
CA ASN A 129 7.60 -2.62 1.89
C ASN A 129 7.09 -2.78 0.45
N GLU A 130 6.21 -1.88 0.02
CA GLU A 130 5.74 -1.84 -1.36
C GLU A 130 5.92 -0.46 -1.99
N ILE A 131 6.37 -0.43 -3.24
CA ILE A 131 6.71 0.81 -3.92
C ILE A 131 6.21 0.78 -5.36
N ILE A 132 5.55 1.86 -5.78
CA ILE A 132 5.28 2.16 -7.18
C ILE A 132 6.22 3.29 -7.61
N THR A 133 7.15 3.00 -8.51
CA THR A 133 7.97 4.02 -9.17
C THR A 133 7.16 4.70 -10.27
N VAL A 134 7.29 6.01 -10.42
CA VAL A 134 6.55 6.82 -11.39
C VAL A 134 7.52 7.63 -12.23
N ASP A 135 7.43 7.51 -13.55
CA ASP A 135 8.10 8.35 -14.53
C ASP A 135 7.06 9.16 -15.32
N LEU A 136 6.83 10.40 -14.89
CA LEU A 136 5.82 11.29 -15.47
C LEU A 136 6.05 11.61 -16.95
N VAL A 137 7.30 11.52 -17.42
CA VAL A 137 7.65 11.82 -18.82
C VAL A 137 7.18 10.70 -19.75
N ARG A 138 7.19 9.45 -19.25
CA ARG A 138 6.82 8.27 -20.02
C ARG A 138 5.33 7.98 -20.03
N ILE A 139 4.56 8.59 -19.12
CA ILE A 139 3.12 8.32 -19.02
C ILE A 139 2.45 8.63 -20.36
N ASN A 140 1.68 7.65 -20.86
CA ASN A 140 0.88 7.76 -22.07
C ASN A 140 0.08 9.08 -22.08
N PRO A 141 0.13 9.88 -23.16
CA PRO A 141 -0.58 11.16 -23.27
C PRO A 141 -2.10 11.06 -23.02
N ASN A 142 -2.71 9.91 -23.26
CA ASN A 142 -4.13 9.68 -23.00
C ASN A 142 -4.46 9.52 -21.52
N VAL A 143 -3.48 9.29 -20.65
CA VAL A 143 -3.67 9.25 -19.19
C VAL A 143 -3.87 10.67 -18.69
N ASN A 144 -5.03 10.94 -18.11
CA ASN A 144 -5.38 12.22 -17.51
C ASN A 144 -5.22 12.21 -15.98
N SER A 145 -5.46 11.06 -15.33
CA SER A 145 -5.29 10.92 -13.89
C SER A 145 -4.90 9.51 -13.46
N ILE A 146 -4.29 9.41 -12.27
CA ILE A 146 -3.87 8.16 -11.64
C ILE A 146 -4.31 8.23 -10.18
N VAL A 147 -5.11 7.26 -9.74
CA VAL A 147 -5.58 7.15 -8.36
C VAL A 147 -4.83 6.04 -7.67
N PHE A 148 -4.13 6.36 -6.58
CA PHE A 148 -3.44 5.40 -5.72
C PHE A 148 -4.34 5.00 -4.56
N PHE A 149 -4.34 3.72 -4.23
CA PHE A 149 -5.12 3.17 -3.13
C PHE A 149 -4.40 2.01 -2.47
N LEU A 150 -4.82 1.71 -1.24
CA LEU A 150 -4.28 0.65 -0.40
C LEU A 150 -5.42 -0.25 0.05
N ASN A 151 -5.17 -1.55 0.08
CA ASN A 151 -6.08 -2.54 0.63
C ASN A 151 -5.36 -3.44 1.61
N ILE A 152 -6.09 -3.95 2.61
CA ILE A 152 -5.66 -5.13 3.35
C ILE A 152 -6.14 -6.34 2.54
N TYR A 153 -5.22 -7.22 2.13
CA TYR A 153 -5.55 -8.48 1.48
C TYR A 153 -6.46 -9.31 2.40
N ASN A 154 -7.48 -9.91 1.83
CA ASN A 154 -8.41 -10.72 2.60
C ASN A 154 -7.91 -12.16 2.66
N ASN A 155 -7.17 -12.49 3.72
CA ASN A 155 -6.74 -13.84 4.05
C ASN A 155 -7.39 -14.33 5.34
N ASP A 156 -7.26 -15.62 5.63
CA ASP A 156 -7.85 -16.23 6.84
C ASP A 156 -7.05 -15.89 8.10
N ASP A 157 -5.79 -15.46 7.98
CA ASP A 157 -4.87 -15.20 9.09
C ASP A 157 -5.10 -13.83 9.72
N TYR A 158 -5.56 -12.84 8.93
CA TYR A 158 -5.81 -11.50 9.42
C TYR A 158 -7.21 -11.00 9.08
N GLN A 159 -8.04 -10.88 10.11
CA GLN A 159 -9.41 -10.32 10.04
C GLN A 159 -9.50 -8.89 10.61
N GLY A 160 -8.36 -8.28 10.93
CA GLY A 160 -8.28 -6.93 11.47
C GLY A 160 -8.50 -5.83 10.42
N ASP A 161 -8.29 -4.61 10.85
CA ASP A 161 -8.40 -3.39 10.06
C ASP A 161 -7.11 -2.56 10.16
N PHE A 162 -7.04 -1.40 9.50
CA PHE A 162 -5.85 -0.54 9.54
C PHE A 162 -5.49 -0.08 10.98
N SER A 163 -6.47 0.07 11.89
CA SER A 163 -6.21 0.53 13.25
C SER A 163 -5.46 -0.48 14.11
N SER A 164 -5.46 -1.74 13.71
CA SER A 164 -4.77 -2.85 14.40
C SER A 164 -3.31 -3.00 13.98
N ILE A 165 -2.86 -2.27 12.95
CA ILE A 165 -1.49 -2.29 12.46
C ILE A 165 -0.64 -1.35 13.33
N PRO A 166 0.53 -1.75 13.83
CA PRO A 166 1.34 -0.95 14.77
C PRO A 166 1.69 0.44 14.23
N TYR A 167 2.06 0.51 12.96
CA TYR A 167 2.22 1.71 12.17
C TYR A 167 2.01 1.38 10.70
N ALA A 168 1.49 2.34 9.94
CA ALA A 168 1.49 2.31 8.49
C ALA A 168 1.51 3.74 7.97
N TYR A 169 2.34 4.01 6.97
CA TYR A 169 2.37 5.29 6.30
C TYR A 169 2.63 5.12 4.81
N ILE A 170 2.21 6.12 4.06
CA ILE A 170 2.51 6.25 2.66
C ILE A 170 3.31 7.51 2.46
N ARG A 171 4.33 7.43 1.63
CA ARG A 171 5.15 8.58 1.29
C ARG A 171 5.40 8.68 -0.20
N MET A 172 5.60 9.91 -0.63
CA MET A 172 6.08 10.23 -1.97
C MET A 172 7.47 10.83 -1.83
N TYR A 173 8.44 10.28 -2.55
CA TYR A 173 9.83 10.69 -2.39
C TYR A 173 10.63 10.64 -3.68
N GLU A 174 11.65 11.47 -3.78
CA GLU A 174 12.72 11.34 -4.77
C GLU A 174 13.72 10.29 -4.29
N GLY A 175 14.10 9.38 -5.18
CA GLY A 175 15.03 8.30 -4.86
C GLY A 175 14.83 7.07 -5.72
N THR A 176 15.19 5.94 -5.14
CA THR A 176 14.96 4.60 -5.70
C THR A 176 14.28 3.74 -4.65
N PRO A 177 13.72 2.57 -5.00
CA PRO A 177 13.14 1.65 -4.03
C PRO A 177 14.05 1.31 -2.85
N THR A 178 15.35 1.26 -3.07
CA THR A 178 16.35 0.92 -2.04
C THR A 178 17.02 2.14 -1.39
N LYS A 179 16.64 3.36 -1.79
CA LYS A 179 17.28 4.58 -1.27
C LYS A 179 16.37 5.78 -1.35
N VAL A 180 15.78 6.14 -0.22
CA VAL A 180 15.03 7.39 -0.04
C VAL A 180 16.02 8.55 0.01
N LYS A 181 15.90 9.53 -0.90
CA LYS A 181 16.74 10.75 -0.91
C LYS A 181 16.03 11.91 -0.23
N GLU A 182 14.82 12.21 -0.67
CA GLU A 182 14.05 13.33 -0.17
C GLU A 182 12.55 12.99 -0.20
N VAL A 183 11.94 12.98 0.99
CA VAL A 183 10.49 12.82 1.14
C VAL A 183 9.85 14.18 0.96
N PHE A 184 8.96 14.33 -0.02
CA PHE A 184 8.24 15.58 -0.23
C PHE A 184 6.81 15.52 0.29
N ALA A 185 6.25 14.32 0.47
CA ALA A 185 4.92 14.15 1.05
C ALA A 185 4.84 12.84 1.84
N GLN A 186 4.17 12.87 2.99
CA GLN A 186 3.89 11.67 3.80
C GLN A 186 2.50 11.74 4.40
N TYR A 187 1.88 10.58 4.54
CA TYR A 187 0.54 10.40 5.08
C TYR A 187 0.50 9.17 5.98
N ASP A 188 0.12 9.36 7.26
CA ASP A 188 -0.03 8.25 8.22
C ASP A 188 -1.41 7.60 8.08
N VAL A 189 -1.46 6.27 8.04
CA VAL A 189 -2.66 5.47 7.79
C VAL A 189 -3.17 4.80 9.06
N ALA A 190 -2.31 4.15 9.83
CA ALA A 190 -2.70 3.19 10.85
C ALA A 190 -3.22 3.78 12.17
N THR A 191 -2.79 4.95 12.56
CA THR A 191 -3.03 5.46 13.94
C THR A 191 -4.27 6.33 14.10
N LYS A 192 -5.11 6.43 13.06
CA LYS A 192 -6.27 7.31 13.07
C LYS A 192 -7.53 6.57 13.50
N THR A 193 -8.32 7.17 14.39
CA THR A 193 -9.66 6.69 14.76
C THR A 193 -10.58 6.49 13.55
N GLU A 194 -10.35 7.23 12.47
CA GLU A 194 -11.05 7.12 11.18
C GLU A 194 -10.77 5.79 10.46
N CYS A 195 -9.73 5.06 10.86
CA CYS A 195 -9.31 3.79 10.25
C CYS A 195 -9.87 2.56 10.98
N VAL A 196 -10.63 2.76 12.07
CA VAL A 196 -11.28 1.65 12.78
C VAL A 196 -12.37 1.03 11.90
N GLY A 197 -12.27 -0.28 11.67
CA GLY A 197 -13.15 -1.03 10.77
C GLY A 197 -12.86 -0.84 9.28
N MET A 198 -11.80 -0.08 8.91
CA MET A 198 -11.48 0.22 7.52
C MET A 198 -10.39 -0.71 6.99
N ARG A 199 -10.58 -1.20 5.75
CA ARG A 199 -9.67 -2.14 5.07
C ARG A 199 -9.29 -1.69 3.66
N GLY A 200 -9.85 -0.60 3.17
CA GLY A 200 -9.52 0.07 1.91
C GLY A 200 -9.27 1.54 2.16
N LEU A 201 -8.30 2.13 1.48
CA LEU A 201 -7.94 3.53 1.61
C LEU A 201 -7.59 4.12 0.24
N ILE A 202 -8.25 5.21 -0.12
CA ILE A 202 -7.88 6.02 -1.28
C ILE A 202 -6.85 7.04 -0.83
N LEU A 203 -5.60 6.88 -1.30
CA LEU A 203 -4.45 7.67 -0.86
C LEU A 203 -4.45 9.07 -1.45
N GLY A 204 -4.60 9.12 -2.77
CA GLY A 204 -4.54 10.36 -3.50
C GLY A 204 -4.57 10.17 -5.01
N LYS A 205 -4.56 11.28 -5.70
CA LYS A 205 -4.73 11.35 -7.15
C LYS A 205 -3.68 12.23 -7.78
N LEU A 206 -2.91 11.69 -8.71
CA LEU A 206 -2.21 12.47 -9.71
C LEU A 206 -3.18 12.86 -10.82
N TYR A 207 -3.11 14.10 -11.28
CA TYR A 207 -3.98 14.58 -12.37
C TYR A 207 -3.30 15.66 -13.19
N ARG A 208 -3.64 15.71 -14.48
CA ARG A 208 -3.16 16.76 -15.39
C ARG A 208 -4.04 18.02 -15.25
N ARG A 209 -3.39 19.16 -15.09
CA ARG A 209 -4.06 20.48 -15.16
C ARG A 209 -3.14 21.47 -15.89
N ASN A 210 -3.64 22.05 -16.97
CA ASN A 210 -2.89 22.99 -17.80
C ASN A 210 -1.56 22.41 -18.31
N GLY A 211 -1.54 21.11 -18.66
CA GLY A 211 -0.34 20.42 -19.14
C GLY A 211 0.65 20.01 -18.06
N GLU A 212 0.36 20.25 -16.77
CA GLU A 212 1.22 19.89 -15.64
C GLU A 212 0.58 18.81 -14.77
N TRP A 213 1.41 17.95 -14.19
CA TRP A 213 0.98 17.01 -13.18
C TRP A 213 0.89 17.65 -11.80
N LYS A 214 -0.18 17.39 -11.11
CA LYS A 214 -0.45 17.81 -9.73
C LYS A 214 -0.90 16.61 -8.91
N PHE A 215 -0.68 16.67 -7.59
CA PHE A 215 -1.17 15.67 -6.67
C PHE A 215 -2.20 16.25 -5.73
N ASN A 216 -3.27 15.49 -5.47
CA ASN A 216 -4.29 15.77 -4.47
C ASN A 216 -4.31 14.63 -3.45
N ALA A 217 -4.02 14.95 -2.19
CA ALA A 217 -4.14 14.01 -1.08
C ALA A 217 -5.63 13.80 -0.76
N ILE A 218 -6.09 12.56 -0.79
CA ILE A 218 -7.50 12.21 -0.54
C ILE A 218 -7.66 11.70 0.89
N GLY A 219 -7.06 10.55 1.23
CA GLY A 219 -7.10 9.98 2.57
C GLY A 219 -8.48 9.50 3.01
N ASP A 220 -9.28 8.97 2.10
CA ASP A 220 -10.61 8.42 2.40
C ASP A 220 -10.52 6.93 2.70
N ALA A 221 -10.86 6.54 3.93
CA ALA A 221 -10.87 5.15 4.39
C ALA A 221 -12.27 4.53 4.27
N PHE A 222 -12.33 3.23 3.95
CA PHE A 222 -13.57 2.50 3.70
C PHE A 222 -13.51 1.08 4.25
N ALA A 223 -14.68 0.55 4.66
CA ALA A 223 -14.84 -0.84 5.09
C ALA A 223 -14.97 -1.81 3.90
N ASP A 224 -14.17 -1.58 2.85
CA ASP A 224 -14.17 -2.42 1.66
C ASP A 224 -13.57 -3.79 1.97
N LYS A 225 -14.34 -4.86 1.69
CA LYS A 225 -13.96 -6.23 2.06
C LYS A 225 -12.90 -6.86 1.16
N SER A 226 -12.62 -6.25 0.02
CA SER A 226 -11.63 -6.73 -0.94
C SER A 226 -11.25 -5.63 -1.92
N ILE A 227 -10.14 -5.80 -2.62
CA ILE A 227 -9.69 -4.90 -3.69
C ILE A 227 -10.75 -4.66 -4.76
N VAL A 228 -11.62 -5.64 -5.04
CA VAL A 228 -12.72 -5.49 -6.02
C VAL A 228 -13.67 -4.36 -5.64
N HIS A 229 -14.00 -4.25 -4.35
CA HIS A 229 -14.87 -3.18 -3.84
C HIS A 229 -14.16 -1.82 -3.94
N THR A 230 -12.88 -1.77 -3.61
CA THR A 230 -12.09 -0.55 -3.71
C THR A 230 -11.91 -0.11 -5.16
N ILE A 231 -11.62 -1.03 -6.10
CA ILE A 231 -11.56 -0.73 -7.53
C ILE A 231 -12.88 -0.16 -8.04
N ALA A 232 -14.01 -0.78 -7.68
CA ALA A 232 -15.34 -0.31 -8.07
C ALA A 232 -15.61 1.12 -7.55
N ARG A 233 -15.21 1.41 -6.31
CA ARG A 233 -15.30 2.73 -5.69
C ARG A 233 -14.41 3.75 -6.41
N VAL A 234 -13.15 3.40 -6.68
CA VAL A 234 -12.21 4.27 -7.41
C VAL A 234 -12.78 4.66 -8.76
N ILE A 235 -13.30 3.70 -9.51
CA ILE A 235 -13.90 3.96 -10.83
C ILE A 235 -15.12 4.87 -10.70
N LYS A 236 -15.98 4.61 -9.72
CA LYS A 236 -17.24 5.36 -9.56
C LYS A 236 -17.04 6.79 -9.04
N ASP A 237 -16.20 6.95 -8.00
CA ASP A 237 -16.20 8.16 -7.17
C ASP A 237 -14.94 9.02 -7.37
N TYR A 238 -13.85 8.47 -7.97
CA TYR A 238 -12.54 9.15 -8.06
C TYR A 238 -11.97 9.26 -9.49
N SER A 239 -12.63 8.72 -10.48
CA SER A 239 -12.14 8.73 -11.87
C SER A 239 -12.10 10.13 -12.49
N HIS A 240 -12.95 11.07 -12.07
CA HIS A 240 -13.08 12.44 -12.61
C HIS A 240 -12.36 13.49 -11.80
#